data_a00eb0d84638a4b3966e7330880ac698
#
_entry.id   a00eb0d84638a4b3966e7330880ac698
#
_cell.length_a   1.000
_cell.length_b   1.000
_cell.length_c   1.000
_cell.angle_alpha   90.00
_cell.angle_beta   90.00
_cell.angle_gamma   90.00
#
_symmetry.space_group_name_H-M   'P 1'
#
loop_
_entity.id
_entity.type
_entity.pdbx_description
1 polymer ?
#
loop_
_entity_poly.entity_id
_entity_poly.type
_entity_poly.pdbx_seq_one_letter_code
_entity_poly.pdbx_strand_id
1 'polypeptide(L)'
;MRWTTKSTWIRIAVLFGIYLLLLAAWFGLSRVSDSMEIVKSLVFLILLVILPILAMGFGAWDGAKEGFSLLWLLAPFVCFLAPMYLFLNDSALIYGVGYGLLGFGAHGLGVLAYHKRARGQ
;
A
#
# COMPACT_ATOMS: atom_id res chain seq x y z
N MET A 1 19.10 3.13 -12.61
CA MET A 1 17.77 3.08 -11.99
C MET A 1 16.87 2.19 -12.81
N ARG A 2 16.20 1.27 -12.15
CA ARG A 2 15.22 0.44 -12.82
C ARG A 2 13.82 0.96 -12.52
N TRP A 3 12.97 0.92 -13.53
CA TRP A 3 11.58 1.28 -13.33
C TRP A 3 10.75 0.09 -12.86
N THR A 4 10.93 -1.06 -13.50
CA THR A 4 10.12 -2.23 -13.19
C THR A 4 10.92 -3.51 -13.37
N THR A 5 10.57 -4.52 -12.61
CA THR A 5 10.93 -5.91 -12.84
C THR A 5 9.65 -6.73 -12.75
N LYS A 6 9.70 -7.97 -13.21
CA LYS A 6 8.55 -8.86 -13.09
C LYS A 6 8.17 -9.03 -11.61
N SER A 7 9.15 -9.18 -10.72
CA SER A 7 8.90 -9.32 -9.30
C SER A 7 8.24 -8.07 -8.71
N THR A 8 8.68 -6.87 -9.13
CA THR A 8 8.07 -5.62 -8.69
C THR A 8 6.60 -5.56 -9.07
N TRP A 9 6.27 -5.91 -10.33
CA TRP A 9 4.89 -5.93 -10.77
C TRP A 9 4.04 -6.93 -9.99
N ILE A 10 4.60 -8.10 -9.67
CA ILE A 10 3.89 -9.10 -8.87
C ILE A 10 3.60 -8.54 -7.47
N ARG A 11 4.56 -7.88 -6.84
CA ARG A 11 4.36 -7.27 -5.53
C ARG A 11 3.29 -6.17 -5.56
N ILE A 12 3.31 -5.33 -6.60
CA ILE A 12 2.30 -4.29 -6.76
C ILE A 12 0.91 -4.91 -6.95
N ALA A 13 0.81 -5.95 -7.76
CA ALA A 13 -0.45 -6.63 -7.99
C ALA A 13 -0.99 -7.28 -6.70
N VAL A 14 -0.11 -7.88 -5.90
CA VAL A 14 -0.51 -8.46 -4.61
C VAL A 14 -0.99 -7.37 -3.66
N LEU A 15 -0.28 -6.25 -3.60
CA LEU A 15 -0.69 -5.12 -2.76
C LEU A 15 -2.07 -4.60 -3.18
N PHE A 16 -2.29 -4.44 -4.48
CA PHE A 16 -3.58 -4.03 -5.01
C PHE A 16 -4.68 -5.01 -4.59
N GLY A 17 -4.42 -6.30 -4.74
CA GLY A 17 -5.38 -7.33 -4.36
C GLY A 17 -5.71 -7.30 -2.87
N ILE A 18 -4.71 -7.12 -2.02
CA ILE A 18 -4.91 -7.04 -0.58
C ILE A 18 -5.74 -5.81 -0.22
N TYR A 19 -5.42 -4.64 -0.79
CA TYR A 19 -6.18 -3.42 -0.56
C TYR A 19 -7.65 -3.60 -0.96
N LEU A 20 -7.86 -4.15 -2.15
CA LEU A 20 -9.20 -4.37 -2.66
C LEU A 20 -9.97 -5.33 -1.77
N LEU A 21 -9.33 -6.43 -1.36
CA LEU A 21 -9.95 -7.45 -0.53
C LEU A 21 -10.33 -6.90 0.85
N LEU A 22 -9.43 -6.15 1.49
CA LEU A 22 -9.69 -5.59 2.80
C LEU A 22 -10.86 -4.62 2.78
N LEU A 23 -10.90 -3.72 1.79
CA LEU A 23 -11.98 -2.76 1.70
C LEU A 23 -13.29 -3.40 1.24
N ALA A 24 -13.22 -4.42 0.40
CA ALA A 24 -14.41 -5.18 0.02
C ALA A 24 -15.00 -5.91 1.22
N ALA A 25 -14.16 -6.51 2.05
CA ALA A 25 -14.61 -7.19 3.27
C ALA A 25 -15.26 -6.20 4.24
N TRP A 26 -14.65 -5.04 4.42
CA TRP A 26 -15.23 -3.99 5.26
C TRP A 26 -16.56 -3.51 4.70
N PHE A 27 -16.65 -3.31 3.40
CA PHE A 27 -17.88 -2.86 2.76
C PHE A 27 -18.99 -3.86 2.96
N GLY A 28 -18.68 -5.16 2.81
CA GLY A 28 -19.67 -6.22 3.06
C GLY A 28 -20.13 -6.23 4.50
N LEU A 29 -19.21 -6.05 5.45
CA LEU A 29 -19.55 -5.97 6.85
C LEU A 29 -20.44 -4.77 7.16
N SER A 30 -20.17 -3.63 6.49
CA SER A 30 -20.96 -2.42 6.71
C SER A 30 -22.41 -2.58 6.28
N ARG A 31 -22.66 -3.49 5.34
CA ARG A 31 -24.01 -3.74 4.85
C ARG A 31 -24.84 -4.62 5.79
N VAL A 32 -24.17 -5.48 6.57
CA VAL A 32 -24.84 -6.43 7.44
C VAL A 32 -24.77 -6.05 8.91
N SER A 33 -23.93 -5.10 9.27
CA SER A 33 -23.78 -4.66 10.65
C SER A 33 -24.77 -3.56 10.98
N ASP A 34 -25.40 -3.65 12.15
CA ASP A 34 -26.30 -2.61 12.64
C ASP A 34 -25.57 -1.52 13.42
N SER A 35 -24.30 -1.75 13.74
CA SER A 35 -23.53 -0.80 14.54
C SER A 35 -22.67 0.09 13.66
N MET A 36 -23.07 1.36 13.52
CA MET A 36 -22.30 2.34 12.75
C MET A 36 -20.98 2.65 13.41
N GLU A 37 -20.89 2.58 14.75
CA GLU A 37 -19.64 2.85 15.46
C GLU A 37 -18.57 1.80 15.13
N ILE A 38 -18.95 0.52 15.12
CA ILE A 38 -18.03 -0.56 14.78
C ILE A 38 -17.57 -0.40 13.33
N VAL A 39 -18.50 -0.11 12.41
CA VAL A 39 -18.17 0.06 11.00
C VAL A 39 -17.17 1.19 10.78
N LYS A 40 -17.42 2.34 11.41
CA LYS A 40 -16.51 3.49 11.30
C LYS A 40 -15.15 3.19 11.91
N SER A 41 -15.13 2.55 13.08
CA SER A 41 -13.87 2.20 13.75
C SER A 41 -13.04 1.27 12.89
N LEU A 42 -13.66 0.28 12.26
CA LEU A 42 -12.95 -0.67 11.41
C LEU A 42 -12.35 0.00 10.18
N VAL A 43 -13.08 0.90 9.52
CA VAL A 43 -12.54 1.57 8.35
C VAL A 43 -11.38 2.47 8.71
N PHE A 44 -11.44 3.18 9.85
CA PHE A 44 -10.31 3.98 10.29
C PHE A 44 -9.11 3.13 10.63
N LEU A 45 -9.33 1.97 11.28
CA LEU A 45 -8.25 1.05 11.57
C LEU A 45 -7.57 0.59 10.28
N ILE A 46 -8.35 0.19 9.29
CA ILE A 46 -7.81 -0.25 7.99
C ILE A 46 -7.04 0.89 7.34
N LEU A 47 -7.65 2.07 7.23
CA LEU A 47 -7.06 3.19 6.51
C LEU A 47 -5.82 3.77 7.18
N LEU A 48 -5.79 3.80 8.52
CA LEU A 48 -4.73 4.48 9.24
C LEU A 48 -3.62 3.56 9.74
N VAL A 49 -3.88 2.26 9.80
CA VAL A 49 -2.92 1.29 10.35
C VAL A 49 -2.55 0.24 9.31
N ILE A 50 -3.53 -0.51 8.84
CA ILE A 50 -3.25 -1.70 8.02
C ILE A 50 -2.71 -1.32 6.66
N LEU A 51 -3.38 -0.42 5.94
CA LEU A 51 -2.96 -0.07 4.58
C LEU A 51 -1.61 0.65 4.55
N PRO A 52 -1.32 1.63 5.45
CA PRO A 52 0.01 2.24 5.49
C PRO A 52 1.12 1.23 5.81
N ILE A 53 0.88 0.32 6.75
CA ILE A 53 1.87 -0.70 7.10
C ILE A 53 2.15 -1.60 5.91
N LEU A 54 1.12 -2.00 5.17
CA LEU A 54 1.29 -2.81 3.98
C LEU A 54 2.09 -2.08 2.91
N ALA A 55 1.77 -0.80 2.69
CA ALA A 55 2.50 0.01 1.71
C ALA A 55 3.98 0.09 2.08
N MET A 56 4.28 0.36 3.35
CA MET A 56 5.65 0.45 3.82
C MET A 56 6.37 -0.90 3.73
N GLY A 57 5.70 -1.97 4.16
CA GLY A 57 6.29 -3.31 4.13
C GLY A 57 6.65 -3.77 2.74
N PHE A 58 5.71 -3.63 1.79
CA PHE A 58 5.97 -4.02 0.41
C PHE A 58 7.00 -3.12 -0.24
N GLY A 59 6.95 -1.81 0.04
CA GLY A 59 7.93 -0.87 -0.50
C GLY A 59 9.34 -1.19 -0.03
N ALA A 60 9.51 -1.42 1.26
CA ALA A 60 10.81 -1.77 1.84
C ALA A 60 11.31 -3.11 1.29
N TRP A 61 10.42 -4.09 1.20
CA TRP A 61 10.77 -5.41 0.66
C TRP A 61 11.27 -5.30 -0.77
N ASP A 62 10.52 -4.61 -1.63
CA ASP A 62 10.92 -4.44 -3.02
C ASP A 62 12.24 -3.68 -3.13
N GLY A 63 12.41 -2.61 -2.34
CA GLY A 63 13.65 -1.85 -2.35
C GLY A 63 14.84 -2.69 -1.93
N ALA A 64 14.67 -3.55 -0.92
CA ALA A 64 15.73 -4.40 -0.42
C ALA A 64 16.10 -5.52 -1.41
N LYS A 65 15.14 -5.97 -2.22
CA LYS A 65 15.37 -7.06 -3.17
C LYS A 65 15.76 -6.59 -4.55
N GLU A 66 15.10 -5.53 -5.04
CA GLU A 66 15.21 -5.12 -6.44
C GLU A 66 15.95 -3.80 -6.62
N GLY A 67 16.21 -3.06 -5.55
CA GLY A 67 16.81 -1.75 -5.63
C GLY A 67 15.80 -0.66 -5.90
N PHE A 68 16.29 0.53 -6.25
CA PHE A 68 15.46 1.72 -6.35
C PHE A 68 14.50 1.67 -7.54
N SER A 69 13.25 2.08 -7.29
CA SER A 69 12.25 2.26 -8.34
C SER A 69 11.31 3.39 -7.94
N LEU A 70 11.13 4.37 -8.83
CA LEU A 70 10.18 5.46 -8.62
C LEU A 70 8.73 4.99 -8.59
N LEU A 71 8.45 3.79 -9.09
CA LEU A 71 7.10 3.25 -9.05
C LEU A 71 6.52 3.20 -7.65
N TRP A 72 7.37 3.01 -6.62
CA TRP A 72 6.88 2.91 -5.26
C TRP A 72 6.39 4.22 -4.67
N LEU A 73 6.68 5.35 -5.33
CA LEU A 73 6.02 6.61 -4.99
C LEU A 73 4.55 6.60 -5.40
N LEU A 74 4.25 5.97 -6.53
CA LEU A 74 2.90 5.96 -7.08
C LEU A 74 2.14 4.67 -6.82
N ALA A 75 2.83 3.54 -6.64
CA ALA A 75 2.18 2.24 -6.56
C ALA A 75 1.14 2.14 -5.44
N PRO A 76 1.44 2.50 -4.18
CA PRO A 76 0.40 2.42 -3.14
C PRO A 76 -0.77 3.36 -3.42
N PHE A 77 -0.50 4.54 -3.97
CA PHE A 77 -1.54 5.50 -4.33
C PHE A 77 -2.47 4.90 -5.38
N VAL A 78 -1.90 4.37 -6.47
CA VAL A 78 -2.68 3.78 -7.55
C VAL A 78 -3.44 2.55 -7.07
N CYS A 79 -2.79 1.71 -6.25
CA CYS A 79 -3.43 0.53 -5.69
C CYS A 79 -4.63 0.88 -4.81
N PHE A 80 -4.62 2.05 -4.18
CA PHE A 80 -5.73 2.50 -3.35
C PHE A 80 -6.85 3.12 -4.18
N LEU A 81 -6.57 3.67 -5.36
CA LEU A 81 -7.56 4.39 -6.15
C LEU A 81 -8.80 3.54 -6.48
N ALA A 82 -8.61 2.33 -6.99
CA ALA A 82 -9.72 1.49 -7.37
C ALA A 82 -10.59 1.11 -6.16
N PRO A 83 -10.03 0.61 -5.05
CA PRO A 83 -10.85 0.38 -3.85
C PRO A 83 -11.53 1.64 -3.35
N MET A 84 -10.87 2.80 -3.42
CA MET A 84 -11.45 4.06 -2.99
C MET A 84 -12.71 4.40 -3.79
N TYR A 85 -12.63 4.31 -5.12
CA TYR A 85 -13.77 4.63 -5.96
C TYR A 85 -14.90 3.60 -5.83
N LEU A 86 -14.57 2.35 -5.55
CA LEU A 86 -15.57 1.29 -5.45
C LEU A 86 -16.29 1.30 -4.09
N PHE A 87 -15.57 1.60 -3.01
CA PHE A 87 -16.10 1.38 -1.65
C PHE A 87 -16.13 2.64 -0.80
N LEU A 88 -15.36 3.65 -1.14
CA LEU A 88 -15.26 4.89 -0.40
C LEU A 88 -15.66 6.06 -1.30
N ASN A 89 -15.16 7.26 -1.01
CA ASN A 89 -15.45 8.43 -1.82
C ASN A 89 -14.19 9.26 -2.03
N ASP A 90 -14.33 10.37 -2.78
CA ASP A 90 -13.18 11.20 -3.16
C ASP A 90 -12.45 11.79 -1.96
N SER A 91 -13.13 11.95 -0.82
CA SER A 91 -12.47 12.51 0.37
C SER A 91 -11.40 11.60 0.93
N ALA A 92 -11.39 10.32 0.55
CA ALA A 92 -10.35 9.38 0.97
C ALA A 92 -9.07 9.49 0.15
N LEU A 93 -9.04 10.35 -0.88
CA LEU A 93 -7.87 10.50 -1.74
C LEU A 93 -6.60 10.87 -0.97
N ILE A 94 -6.74 11.66 0.08
CA ILE A 94 -5.61 12.08 0.91
C ILE A 94 -4.89 10.87 1.54
N TYR A 95 -5.62 9.82 1.87
CA TYR A 95 -5.02 8.59 2.38
C TYR A 95 -4.12 7.93 1.34
N GLY A 96 -4.56 7.90 0.09
CA GLY A 96 -3.74 7.36 -1.00
C GLY A 96 -2.44 8.11 -1.17
N VAL A 97 -2.48 9.44 -1.10
CA VAL A 97 -1.27 10.26 -1.16
C VAL A 97 -0.33 9.91 0.00
N GLY A 98 -0.87 9.77 1.21
CA GLY A 98 -0.08 9.36 2.37
C GLY A 98 0.55 8.00 2.18
N TYR A 99 -0.18 7.05 1.63
CA TYR A 99 0.36 5.69 1.38
C TYR A 99 1.52 5.73 0.38
N GLY A 100 1.40 6.54 -0.65
CA GLY A 100 2.48 6.71 -1.62
C GLY A 100 3.74 7.27 -0.96
N LEU A 101 3.58 8.30 -0.16
CA LEU A 101 4.72 8.91 0.54
C LEU A 101 5.36 7.95 1.54
N LEU A 102 4.55 7.26 2.35
CA LEU A 102 5.06 6.30 3.32
C LEU A 102 5.71 5.11 2.64
N GLY A 103 5.08 4.58 1.61
CA GLY A 103 5.62 3.45 0.87
C GLY A 103 6.94 3.81 0.20
N PHE A 104 7.04 5.01 -0.37
CA PHE A 104 8.28 5.45 -1.00
C PHE A 104 9.38 5.66 0.03
N GLY A 105 9.06 6.22 1.19
CA GLY A 105 10.03 6.38 2.28
C GLY A 105 10.58 5.04 2.75
N ALA A 106 9.70 4.07 2.98
CA ALA A 106 10.11 2.72 3.39
C ALA A 106 10.88 2.02 2.27
N HIS A 107 10.47 2.22 1.01
CA HIS A 107 11.18 1.70 -0.14
C HIS A 107 12.61 2.23 -0.16
N GLY A 108 12.80 3.53 0.13
CA GLY A 108 14.13 4.11 0.22
C GLY A 108 15.00 3.45 1.28
N LEU A 109 14.41 3.15 2.44
CA LEU A 109 15.14 2.41 3.49
C LEU A 109 15.54 1.02 3.01
N GLY A 110 14.65 0.34 2.28
CA GLY A 110 14.98 -0.96 1.69
C GLY A 110 16.11 -0.85 0.66
N VAL A 111 16.09 0.22 -0.14
CA VAL A 111 17.15 0.46 -1.12
C VAL A 111 18.50 0.66 -0.43
N LEU A 112 18.53 1.35 0.72
CA LEU A 112 19.76 1.50 1.48
C LEU A 112 20.30 0.13 1.92
N ALA A 113 19.43 -0.75 2.37
CA ALA A 113 19.82 -2.12 2.73
C ALA A 113 20.36 -2.87 1.52
N TYR A 114 19.73 -2.70 0.36
CA TYR A 114 20.18 -3.32 -0.88
C TYR A 114 21.61 -2.88 -1.24
N HIS A 115 21.86 -1.57 -1.19
CA HIS A 115 23.20 -1.04 -1.52
C HIS A 115 24.24 -1.48 -0.49
N LYS A 116 23.86 -1.54 0.78
CA LYS A 116 24.78 -1.99 1.83
C LYS A 116 25.20 -3.43 1.61
N ARG A 117 24.26 -4.31 1.25
CA ARG A 117 24.59 -5.72 0.95
C ARG A 117 25.50 -5.83 -0.26
N ALA A 118 25.20 -5.06 -1.31
CA ALA A 118 26.02 -5.09 -2.54
C ALA A 118 27.44 -4.66 -2.26
N ARG A 119 27.63 -3.64 -1.40
CA ARG A 119 28.97 -3.14 -1.06
C ARG A 119 29.73 -4.10 -0.13
N GLY A 120 29.00 -4.85 0.67
CA GLY A 120 29.59 -5.81 1.59
C GLY A 120 30.14 -7.06 0.92
N GLN A 121 29.88 -7.22 -0.36
CA GLN A 121 30.38 -8.35 -1.14
C GLN A 121 31.48 -7.90 -2.07
#